data_6094072a3813c7f360378915360f18e6
#
_entry.id   6094072a3813c7f360378915360f18e6
#
_cell.length_a   1.000
_cell.length_b   1.000
_cell.length_c   1.000
_cell.angle_alpha   90.00
_cell.angle_beta   90.00
_cell.angle_gamma   90.00
#
_symmetry.space_group_name_H-M   'P 1'
#
loop_
_entity.id
_entity.type
_entity.pdbx_description
1 polymer ?
#
loop_
_entity_poly.entity_id
_entity_poly.type
_entity_poly.pdbx_seq_one_letter_code
_entity_poly.pdbx_strand_id
1 'polypeptide(L)'
;MATTTGFPQARPLTAPELRAWRGMLRAHAALAKALDAQLEAAHGLQLSSYEVLMYLADAEDERMRMCDLASSILLSRSGLTRLVDRLQREGLLERVACHDDARGAFAKLTPLGRARLAAARMTHLAGVRAMFLDLFTPAELDLLAGAWDRVLDSAGFGCCKP
;
A
#
# COMPACT_ATOMS: atom_id res chain seq x y z
N MET A 1 -35.77 19.15 10.01
CA MET A 1 -35.15 19.97 8.94
C MET A 1 -33.86 19.29 8.54
N ALA A 2 -33.86 18.62 7.37
CA ALA A 2 -32.68 17.94 6.86
C ALA A 2 -31.79 18.98 6.16
N THR A 3 -30.60 19.24 6.69
CA THR A 3 -29.58 20.05 6.04
C THR A 3 -29.00 19.24 4.86
N THR A 4 -29.45 19.55 3.67
CA THR A 4 -28.86 19.07 2.42
C THR A 4 -27.46 19.70 2.33
N THR A 5 -26.42 18.92 2.65
CA THR A 5 -25.04 19.31 2.40
C THR A 5 -24.83 19.26 0.88
N GLY A 6 -25.14 20.37 0.20
CA GLY A 6 -24.91 20.52 -1.22
C GLY A 6 -23.41 20.45 -1.49
N PHE A 7 -22.98 19.48 -2.30
CA PHE A 7 -21.63 19.52 -2.89
C PHE A 7 -21.48 20.85 -3.63
N PRO A 8 -20.36 21.58 -3.45
CA PRO A 8 -20.13 22.78 -4.24
C PRO A 8 -20.28 22.42 -5.72
N GLN A 9 -20.93 23.30 -6.51
CA GLN A 9 -21.12 23.06 -7.92
C GLN A 9 -19.78 22.78 -8.56
N ALA A 10 -19.56 21.51 -8.96
CA ALA A 10 -18.30 21.09 -9.52
C ALA A 10 -18.13 21.75 -10.89
N ARG A 11 -17.11 22.58 -11.02
CA ARG A 11 -16.73 23.10 -12.32
C ARG A 11 -16.20 21.93 -13.17
N PRO A 12 -16.50 21.87 -14.50
CA PRO A 12 -15.90 20.87 -15.39
C PRO A 12 -14.36 20.94 -15.36
N LEU A 13 -13.72 19.78 -15.45
CA LEU A 13 -12.27 19.70 -15.53
C LEU A 13 -11.77 20.25 -16.86
N THR A 14 -10.73 21.05 -16.82
CA THR A 14 -9.98 21.46 -18.02
C THR A 14 -9.23 20.27 -18.61
N ALA A 15 -8.78 20.40 -19.87
CA ALA A 15 -8.03 19.34 -20.51
C ALA A 15 -6.72 18.97 -19.77
N PRO A 16 -5.91 19.91 -19.22
CA PRO A 16 -4.77 19.58 -18.39
C PRO A 16 -5.14 18.85 -17.09
N GLU A 17 -6.17 19.31 -16.38
CA GLU A 17 -6.65 18.69 -15.14
C GLU A 17 -7.10 17.23 -15.40
N LEU A 18 -7.84 17.01 -16.48
CA LEU A 18 -8.28 15.69 -16.87
C LEU A 18 -7.13 14.75 -17.27
N ARG A 19 -6.11 15.29 -17.95
CA ARG A 19 -4.89 14.50 -18.27
C ARG A 19 -4.14 14.10 -17.02
N ALA A 20 -3.93 15.03 -16.08
CA ALA A 20 -3.26 14.74 -14.81
C ALA A 20 -4.01 13.67 -14.01
N TRP A 21 -5.32 13.83 -13.83
CA TRP A 21 -6.17 12.89 -13.12
C TRP A 21 -6.17 11.48 -13.75
N ARG A 22 -6.47 11.40 -15.05
CA ARG A 22 -6.48 10.11 -15.76
C ARG A 22 -5.08 9.50 -15.86
N GLY A 23 -4.05 10.31 -15.99
CA GLY A 23 -2.65 9.88 -16.00
C GLY A 23 -2.27 9.17 -14.71
N MET A 24 -2.55 9.77 -13.57
CA MET A 24 -2.33 9.20 -12.25
C MET A 24 -3.04 7.85 -12.09
N LEU A 25 -4.34 7.79 -12.40
CA LEU A 25 -5.11 6.54 -12.26
C LEU A 25 -4.56 5.42 -13.15
N ARG A 26 -4.24 5.74 -14.40
CA ARG A 26 -3.71 4.74 -15.37
C ARG A 26 -2.30 4.30 -15.02
N ALA A 27 -1.44 5.25 -14.62
CA ALA A 27 -0.08 4.93 -14.20
C ALA A 27 -0.08 4.01 -12.98
N HIS A 28 -0.85 4.34 -11.95
CA HIS A 28 -0.99 3.48 -10.76
C HIS A 28 -1.44 2.06 -11.13
N ALA A 29 -2.52 1.93 -11.92
CA ALA A 29 -3.03 0.62 -12.31
C ALA A 29 -2.02 -0.19 -13.14
N ALA A 30 -1.30 0.46 -14.07
CA ALA A 30 -0.31 -0.19 -14.90
C ALA A 30 0.92 -0.65 -14.10
N LEU A 31 1.44 0.21 -13.22
CA LEU A 31 2.58 -0.10 -12.35
C LEU A 31 2.24 -1.23 -11.38
N ALA A 32 1.11 -1.15 -10.69
CA ALA A 32 0.68 -2.20 -9.77
C ALA A 32 0.56 -3.55 -10.47
N LYS A 33 -0.07 -3.59 -11.66
CA LYS A 33 -0.19 -4.81 -12.46
C LYS A 33 1.15 -5.38 -12.90
N ALA A 34 2.08 -4.52 -13.32
CA ALA A 34 3.39 -4.96 -13.81
C ALA A 34 4.28 -5.48 -12.66
N LEU A 35 4.28 -4.78 -11.51
CA LEU A 35 5.00 -5.21 -10.31
C LEU A 35 4.44 -6.51 -9.74
N ASP A 36 3.12 -6.67 -9.72
CA ASP A 36 2.46 -7.91 -9.29
C ASP A 36 2.89 -9.08 -10.18
N ALA A 37 2.85 -8.92 -11.51
CA ALA A 37 3.26 -9.96 -12.45
C ALA A 37 4.75 -10.34 -12.30
N GLN A 38 5.64 -9.38 -12.03
CA GLN A 38 7.06 -9.66 -11.81
C GLN A 38 7.30 -10.44 -10.51
N LEU A 39 6.65 -10.03 -9.41
CA LEU A 39 6.76 -10.70 -8.12
C LEU A 39 6.18 -12.12 -8.17
N GLU A 40 5.02 -12.28 -8.82
CA GLU A 40 4.39 -13.58 -8.98
C GLU A 40 5.28 -14.52 -9.81
N ALA A 41 5.80 -14.07 -10.95
CA ALA A 41 6.64 -14.88 -11.83
C ALA A 41 7.98 -15.31 -11.18
N ALA A 42 8.63 -14.38 -10.43
CA ALA A 42 9.93 -14.64 -9.85
C ALA A 42 9.88 -15.32 -8.47
N HIS A 43 8.84 -15.06 -7.70
CA HIS A 43 8.77 -15.46 -6.29
C HIS A 43 7.46 -16.17 -5.90
N GLY A 44 6.45 -16.26 -6.78
CA GLY A 44 5.12 -16.75 -6.43
C GLY A 44 4.48 -15.92 -5.31
N LEU A 45 4.72 -14.62 -5.30
CA LEU A 45 4.28 -13.69 -4.28
C LEU A 45 3.53 -12.52 -4.93
N GLN A 46 2.25 -12.37 -4.63
CA GLN A 46 1.46 -11.24 -5.10
C GLN A 46 1.95 -9.92 -4.49
N LEU A 47 1.81 -8.81 -5.21
CA LEU A 47 2.19 -7.47 -4.74
C LEU A 47 1.53 -7.13 -3.40
N SER A 48 0.24 -7.41 -3.22
CA SER A 48 -0.46 -7.17 -1.96
C SER A 48 0.10 -7.98 -0.78
N SER A 49 0.60 -9.19 -1.05
CA SER A 49 1.29 -10.01 -0.04
C SER A 49 2.64 -9.41 0.33
N TYR A 50 3.39 -8.97 -0.69
CA TYR A 50 4.67 -8.27 -0.49
C TYR A 50 4.48 -7.01 0.35
N GLU A 51 3.47 -6.19 0.07
CA GLU A 51 3.14 -4.98 0.83
C GLU A 51 2.82 -5.28 2.30
N VAL A 52 2.01 -6.32 2.57
CA VAL A 52 1.75 -6.76 3.97
C VAL A 52 3.04 -7.09 4.68
N LEU A 53 3.91 -7.91 4.08
CA LEU A 53 5.15 -8.31 4.71
C LEU A 53 6.10 -7.12 4.92
N MET A 54 6.13 -6.17 3.97
CA MET A 54 6.92 -4.95 4.05
C MET A 54 6.46 -4.07 5.22
N TYR A 55 5.15 -3.77 5.32
CA TYR A 55 4.62 -2.97 6.42
C TYR A 55 4.87 -3.61 7.79
N LEU A 56 4.78 -4.94 7.88
CA LEU A 56 5.11 -5.63 9.12
C LEU A 56 6.61 -5.55 9.44
N ALA A 57 7.49 -5.69 8.44
CA ALA A 57 8.93 -5.61 8.64
C ALA A 57 9.40 -4.21 9.08
N ASP A 58 8.71 -3.16 8.63
CA ASP A 58 9.02 -1.76 8.97
C ASP A 58 8.38 -1.32 10.29
N ALA A 59 7.46 -2.11 10.86
CA ALA A 59 6.78 -1.82 12.10
C ALA A 59 7.61 -2.21 13.34
N GLU A 60 7.32 -1.54 14.47
CA GLU A 60 7.92 -1.88 15.77
C GLU A 60 7.59 -3.34 16.15
N ASP A 61 8.58 -4.09 16.60
CA ASP A 61 8.48 -5.52 16.90
C ASP A 61 7.95 -6.39 15.73
N GLU A 62 8.03 -5.86 14.50
CA GLU A 62 7.54 -6.51 13.27
C GLU A 62 6.08 -6.93 13.34
N ARG A 63 5.25 -6.12 14.00
CA ARG A 63 3.81 -6.38 14.18
C ARG A 63 2.98 -5.10 14.00
N MET A 64 1.79 -5.27 13.46
CA MET A 64 0.80 -4.19 13.32
C MET A 64 -0.58 -4.67 13.73
N ARG A 65 -1.41 -3.76 14.27
CA ARG A 65 -2.83 -4.04 14.46
C ARG A 65 -3.51 -4.28 13.12
N MET A 66 -4.45 -5.20 13.08
CA MET A 66 -5.19 -5.52 11.84
C MET A 66 -5.89 -4.30 11.23
N CYS A 67 -6.40 -3.36 12.06
CA CYS A 67 -7.01 -2.12 11.57
C CYS A 67 -6.01 -1.19 10.91
N ASP A 68 -4.80 -1.04 11.50
CA ASP A 68 -3.76 -0.16 10.99
C ASP A 68 -3.19 -0.71 9.68
N LEU A 69 -2.95 -2.02 9.64
CA LEU A 69 -2.52 -2.71 8.43
C LEU A 69 -3.54 -2.57 7.28
N ALA A 70 -4.86 -2.64 7.57
CA ALA A 70 -5.91 -2.43 6.58
C ALA A 70 -5.86 -1.01 5.99
N SER A 71 -5.61 -0.03 6.83
CA SER A 71 -5.51 1.37 6.40
C SER A 71 -4.25 1.62 5.55
N SER A 72 -3.13 0.98 5.91
CA SER A 72 -1.85 1.15 5.20
C SER A 72 -1.87 0.56 3.78
N ILE A 73 -2.59 -0.56 3.56
CA ILE A 73 -2.63 -1.26 2.26
C ILE A 73 -3.83 -0.84 1.40
N LEU A 74 -4.68 0.05 1.90
CA LEU A 74 -5.89 0.51 1.21
C LEU A 74 -6.85 -0.64 0.83
N LEU A 75 -6.87 -1.70 1.64
CA LEU A 75 -7.79 -2.82 1.48
C LEU A 75 -9.01 -2.68 2.40
N SER A 76 -10.13 -3.23 1.96
CA SER A 76 -11.27 -3.42 2.87
C SER A 76 -10.88 -4.39 4.00
N ARG A 77 -11.51 -4.26 5.17
CA ARG A 77 -11.26 -5.16 6.31
C ARG A 77 -11.42 -6.64 5.93
N SER A 78 -12.43 -6.96 5.13
CA SER A 78 -12.65 -8.34 4.65
C SER A 78 -11.61 -8.80 3.65
N GLY A 79 -11.11 -7.90 2.80
CA GLY A 79 -10.01 -8.17 1.87
C GLY A 79 -8.72 -8.47 2.62
N LEU A 80 -8.37 -7.63 3.60
CA LEU A 80 -7.21 -7.85 4.44
C LEU A 80 -7.33 -9.16 5.23
N THR A 81 -8.47 -9.45 5.83
CA THR A 81 -8.65 -10.70 6.61
C THR A 81 -8.34 -11.92 5.76
N ARG A 82 -8.89 -12.00 4.54
CA ARG A 82 -8.60 -13.11 3.61
C ARG A 82 -7.13 -13.20 3.20
N LEU A 83 -6.48 -12.06 2.98
CA LEU A 83 -5.06 -12.00 2.65
C LEU A 83 -4.21 -12.49 3.82
N VAL A 84 -4.47 -12.00 5.03
CA VAL A 84 -3.77 -12.42 6.26
C VAL A 84 -4.00 -13.90 6.56
N ASP A 85 -5.22 -14.43 6.37
CA ASP A 85 -5.52 -15.87 6.52
C ASP A 85 -4.69 -16.73 5.56
N ARG A 86 -4.49 -16.27 4.33
CA ARG A 86 -3.64 -16.94 3.35
C ARG A 86 -2.18 -16.91 3.79
N LEU A 87 -1.62 -15.74 4.11
CA LEU A 87 -0.23 -15.58 4.53
C LEU A 87 0.07 -16.36 5.83
N GLN A 88 -0.90 -16.46 6.74
CA GLN A 88 -0.77 -17.27 7.95
C GLN A 88 -0.72 -18.77 7.62
N ARG A 89 -1.56 -19.25 6.70
CA ARG A 89 -1.50 -20.65 6.24
C ARG A 89 -0.18 -20.98 5.53
N GLU A 90 0.41 -20.00 4.84
CA GLU A 90 1.72 -20.09 4.21
C GLU A 90 2.87 -19.96 5.23
N GLY A 91 2.57 -19.67 6.51
CA GLY A 91 3.55 -19.50 7.58
C GLY A 91 4.37 -18.19 7.50
N LEU A 92 3.95 -17.23 6.69
CA LEU A 92 4.69 -15.98 6.46
C LEU A 92 4.43 -14.93 7.55
N LEU A 93 3.29 -15.01 8.22
CA LEU A 93 2.94 -14.22 9.40
C LEU A 93 2.14 -15.07 10.39
N GLU A 94 1.98 -14.56 11.60
CA GLU A 94 1.15 -15.13 12.65
C GLU A 94 0.20 -14.07 13.23
N ARG A 95 -0.97 -14.49 13.73
CA ARG A 95 -1.84 -13.63 14.53
C ARG A 95 -1.49 -13.78 16.00
N VAL A 96 -1.28 -12.63 16.64
CA VAL A 96 -1.00 -12.54 18.07
C VAL A 96 -2.15 -11.80 18.75
N ALA A 97 -2.66 -12.36 19.84
CA ALA A 97 -3.70 -11.70 20.63
C ALA A 97 -3.17 -10.41 21.26
N CYS A 98 -3.97 -9.36 21.29
CA CYS A 98 -3.67 -8.17 22.07
C CYS A 98 -3.97 -8.45 23.55
N HIS A 99 -2.98 -8.27 24.44
CA HIS A 99 -3.18 -8.46 25.89
C HIS A 99 -4.13 -7.41 26.49
N ASP A 100 -4.16 -6.21 25.91
CA ASP A 100 -4.92 -5.06 26.44
C ASP A 100 -6.30 -4.88 25.79
N ASP A 101 -6.60 -5.63 24.73
CA ASP A 101 -7.87 -5.56 24.02
C ASP A 101 -8.25 -6.96 23.49
N ALA A 102 -9.19 -7.60 24.19
CA ALA A 102 -9.68 -8.95 23.82
C ALA A 102 -10.31 -9.02 22.41
N ARG A 103 -10.56 -7.90 21.76
CA ARG A 103 -11.09 -7.80 20.38
C ARG A 103 -10.03 -7.41 19.35
N GLY A 104 -8.81 -7.06 19.80
CA GLY A 104 -7.70 -6.66 18.95
C GLY A 104 -6.80 -7.86 18.60
N ALA A 105 -6.42 -7.97 17.33
CA ALA A 105 -5.40 -8.90 16.88
C ALA A 105 -4.28 -8.13 16.17
N PHE A 106 -3.05 -8.55 16.43
CA PHE A 106 -1.88 -8.13 15.65
C PHE A 106 -1.59 -9.18 14.58
N ALA A 107 -1.13 -8.72 13.42
CA ALA A 107 -0.37 -9.54 12.51
C ALA A 107 1.12 -9.34 12.83
N LYS A 108 1.89 -10.41 12.93
CA LYS A 108 3.32 -10.39 13.22
C LYS A 108 4.08 -11.17 12.16
N LEU A 109 5.19 -10.60 11.70
CA LEU A 109 6.04 -11.24 10.71
C LEU A 109 6.76 -12.45 11.32
N THR A 110 6.82 -13.56 10.57
CA THR A 110 7.61 -14.73 10.97
C THR A 110 9.03 -14.66 10.36
N PRO A 111 9.99 -15.46 10.86
CA PRO A 111 11.30 -15.60 10.22
C PRO A 111 11.20 -16.04 8.75
N LEU A 112 10.25 -16.91 8.41
CA LEU A 112 9.98 -17.33 7.03
C LEU A 112 9.45 -16.16 6.19
N GLY A 113 8.52 -15.37 6.74
CA GLY A 113 8.00 -14.17 6.07
C GLY A 113 9.09 -13.15 5.79
N ARG A 114 10.00 -12.92 6.73
CA ARG A 114 11.16 -12.05 6.57
C ARG A 114 12.09 -12.54 5.46
N ALA A 115 12.41 -13.83 5.44
CA ALA A 115 13.24 -14.41 4.40
C ALA A 115 12.57 -14.28 3.01
N ARG A 116 11.26 -14.50 2.92
CA ARG A 116 10.47 -14.37 1.70
C ARG A 116 10.45 -12.91 1.19
N LEU A 117 10.23 -11.95 2.10
CA LEU A 117 10.31 -10.52 1.79
C LEU A 117 11.69 -10.12 1.27
N ALA A 118 12.74 -10.54 1.97
CA ALA A 118 14.13 -10.22 1.58
C ALA A 118 14.46 -10.74 0.18
N ALA A 119 14.05 -11.97 -0.16
CA ALA A 119 14.25 -12.54 -1.48
C ALA A 119 13.51 -11.75 -2.58
N ALA A 120 12.28 -11.28 -2.30
CA ALA A 120 11.45 -10.55 -3.26
C ALA A 120 11.86 -9.07 -3.40
N ARG A 121 12.50 -8.49 -2.38
CA ARG A 121 12.79 -7.05 -2.30
C ARG A 121 13.60 -6.53 -3.49
N MET A 122 14.63 -7.25 -3.91
CA MET A 122 15.47 -6.81 -5.02
C MET A 122 14.73 -6.78 -6.35
N THR A 123 13.89 -7.77 -6.60
CA THR A 123 13.02 -7.81 -7.79
C THR A 123 12.04 -6.64 -7.78
N HIS A 124 11.40 -6.38 -6.64
CA HIS A 124 10.47 -5.25 -6.50
C HIS A 124 11.17 -3.90 -6.74
N LEU A 125 12.32 -3.66 -6.07
CA LEU A 125 13.07 -2.41 -6.22
C LEU A 125 13.57 -2.20 -7.65
N ALA A 126 14.05 -3.25 -8.32
CA ALA A 126 14.45 -3.18 -9.72
C ALA A 126 13.26 -2.80 -10.63
N GLY A 127 12.09 -3.41 -10.39
CA GLY A 127 10.85 -3.07 -11.10
C GLY A 127 10.42 -1.62 -10.88
N VAL A 128 10.42 -1.15 -9.64
CA VAL A 128 10.09 0.25 -9.30
C VAL A 128 11.05 1.22 -9.99
N ARG A 129 12.37 0.93 -9.99
CA ARG A 129 13.34 1.77 -10.70
C ARG A 129 13.03 1.83 -12.18
N ALA A 130 13.03 0.69 -12.84
CA ALA A 130 12.90 0.63 -14.30
C ALA A 130 11.57 1.19 -14.83
N MET A 131 10.48 0.97 -14.10
CA MET A 131 9.13 1.36 -14.56
C MET A 131 8.68 2.74 -14.07
N PHE A 132 9.36 3.31 -13.06
CA PHE A 132 8.95 4.58 -12.49
C PHE A 132 10.13 5.53 -12.23
N LEU A 133 11.05 5.21 -11.31
CA LEU A 133 12.05 6.18 -10.84
C LEU A 133 13.01 6.66 -11.93
N ASP A 134 13.47 5.75 -12.80
CA ASP A 134 14.43 6.06 -13.85
C ASP A 134 13.82 6.90 -15.02
N LEU A 135 12.51 7.12 -15.00
CA LEU A 135 11.82 7.97 -15.97
C LEU A 135 11.85 9.45 -15.60
N PHE A 136 12.29 9.79 -14.40
CA PHE A 136 12.25 11.15 -13.87
C PHE A 136 13.63 11.63 -13.41
N THR A 137 13.85 12.93 -13.54
CA THR A 137 14.97 13.60 -12.90
C THR A 137 14.74 13.72 -11.38
N PRO A 138 15.80 13.91 -10.56
CA PRO A 138 15.62 14.14 -9.12
C PRO A 138 14.66 15.28 -8.80
N ALA A 139 14.72 16.38 -9.52
CA ALA A 139 13.83 17.54 -9.31
C ALA A 139 12.35 17.20 -9.61
N GLU A 140 12.08 16.37 -10.61
CA GLU A 140 10.71 15.92 -10.90
C GLU A 140 10.21 14.95 -9.83
N LEU A 141 11.06 14.09 -9.29
CA LEU A 141 10.70 13.21 -8.16
C LEU A 141 10.35 14.02 -6.91
N ASP A 142 11.10 15.07 -6.57
CA ASP A 142 10.81 15.97 -5.46
C ASP A 142 9.45 16.68 -5.65
N LEU A 143 9.16 17.15 -6.88
CA LEU A 143 7.87 17.76 -7.19
C LEU A 143 6.70 16.77 -7.06
N LEU A 144 6.89 15.54 -7.53
CA LEU A 144 5.90 14.47 -7.41
C LEU A 144 5.66 14.09 -5.95
N ALA A 145 6.72 13.90 -5.15
CA ALA A 145 6.62 13.60 -3.73
C ALA A 145 5.81 14.67 -3.00
N GLY A 146 6.17 15.95 -3.17
CA GLY A 146 5.42 17.05 -2.56
C GLY A 146 3.98 17.19 -3.08
N ALA A 147 3.68 16.73 -4.30
CA ALA A 147 2.32 16.69 -4.80
C ALA A 147 1.49 15.60 -4.12
N TRP A 148 2.08 14.41 -3.93
CA TRP A 148 1.43 13.30 -3.25
C TRP A 148 1.19 13.60 -1.77
N ASP A 149 2.15 14.24 -1.07
CA ASP A 149 1.97 14.66 0.32
C ASP A 149 0.73 15.53 0.48
N ARG A 150 0.55 16.54 -0.38
CA ARG A 150 -0.64 17.40 -0.36
C ARG A 150 -1.94 16.64 -0.59
N VAL A 151 -1.94 15.64 -1.47
CA VAL A 151 -3.13 14.82 -1.74
C VAL A 151 -3.46 13.95 -0.54
N LEU A 152 -2.45 13.30 0.06
CA LEU A 152 -2.63 12.42 1.22
C LEU A 152 -3.12 13.20 2.45
N ASP A 153 -2.54 14.36 2.71
CA ASP A 153 -2.97 15.24 3.81
C ASP A 153 -4.43 15.70 3.63
N SER A 154 -4.81 16.09 2.40
CA SER A 154 -6.18 16.54 2.12
C SER A 154 -7.23 15.44 2.24
N ALA A 155 -6.85 14.20 1.96
CA ALA A 155 -7.73 13.05 2.04
C ALA A 155 -7.81 12.41 3.45
N GLY A 156 -7.09 12.95 4.43
CA GLY A 156 -7.04 12.41 5.80
C GLY A 156 -6.26 11.09 5.90
N PHE A 157 -5.48 10.74 4.89
CA PHE A 157 -4.58 9.57 4.89
C PHE A 157 -3.20 9.87 5.48
N GLY A 158 -2.94 11.11 5.91
CA GLY A 158 -1.64 11.59 6.39
C GLY A 158 -1.21 11.12 7.79
N CYS A 159 -1.83 10.12 8.38
CA CYS A 159 -1.54 9.65 9.74
C CYS A 159 -0.62 8.44 9.85
N CYS A 160 -0.03 7.96 8.76
CA CYS A 160 1.03 6.94 8.83
C CYS A 160 2.34 7.56 8.32
N LYS A 161 3.01 8.37 9.18
CA LYS A 161 4.45 8.63 8.96
C LYS A 161 5.22 7.35 9.29
N PRO A 162 6.22 6.99 8.47
CA PRO A 162 7.12 5.87 8.73
C PRO A 162 7.88 6.03 10.03
#